data_393b51d203ffdc07dff035f82a7df11a
#
_entry.id   393b51d203ffdc07dff035f82a7df11a
#
_cell.length_a   1.000
_cell.length_b   1.000
_cell.length_c   1.000
_cell.angle_alpha   90.00
_cell.angle_beta   90.00
_cell.angle_gamma   90.00
#
_symmetry.space_group_name_H-M   'P 1'
#
loop_
_entity.id
_entity.type
_entity.pdbx_description
1 polymer ?
#
loop_
_entity_poly.entity_id
_entity_poly.type
_entity_poly.pdbx_seq_one_letter_code
_entity_poly.pdbx_strand_id
1 'polypeptide(L)'
;MKEVSKTGHFKIDLPSSDAATALSGPGNAFLKKFESLTGVSLTIRGLQLEMNGVIPKLERASALVELTRPIWEQGLEVPEVDLNAAFSSLNMGESSSHAELGKKVLARSKEGRFLRPRTIRQKEYVESIENFDLTFAIGPAGTGKTFLATVCAARLLNEKKIEKIVLTRPAVEAGENLGFLPGDLQQKVDPYLRPLFDSLHSIFGFDKTNSLIDKGIIEVAPLAFMRGRTLDNSLVILDEAQNTTTSQMRMFLTRLGERSKMVVNGDITQIDLKNEQISGLVEASKIFQQTKGIKFCYLTVEDVVRHPLVQKIIEAYK
;
A
#
# COMPACT_ATOMS: atom_id res chain seq x y z
N MET A 1 45.30 10.67 6.78
CA MET A 1 45.01 10.36 8.20
C MET A 1 43.68 9.63 8.25
N LYS A 2 43.68 8.34 8.63
CA LYS A 2 42.39 7.63 8.87
C LYS A 2 41.87 8.15 10.21
N GLU A 3 40.71 8.84 10.17
CA GLU A 3 39.94 9.12 11.40
C GLU A 3 39.68 7.81 12.12
N VAL A 4 40.19 7.68 13.33
CA VAL A 4 39.88 6.55 14.22
C VAL A 4 38.43 6.73 14.66
N SER A 5 37.52 6.05 13.99
CA SER A 5 36.12 6.07 14.33
C SER A 5 35.96 5.53 15.77
N LYS A 6 35.52 6.40 16.71
CA LYS A 6 35.26 6.00 18.09
C LYS A 6 34.17 4.94 18.14
N THR A 7 34.46 3.79 18.73
CA THR A 7 33.46 2.77 19.06
C THR A 7 32.71 3.14 20.34
N GLY A 8 31.45 2.80 20.41
CA GLY A 8 30.58 3.07 21.56
C GLY A 8 29.69 1.88 21.88
N HIS A 9 28.91 2.04 22.93
CA HIS A 9 27.94 1.07 23.42
C HIS A 9 26.66 1.80 23.82
N PHE A 10 25.51 1.41 23.23
CA PHE A 10 24.19 1.97 23.53
C PHE A 10 23.31 0.88 24.12
N LYS A 11 22.42 1.28 25.00
CA LYS A 11 21.42 0.41 25.64
C LYS A 11 20.04 1.00 25.49
N ILE A 12 19.07 0.15 25.19
CA ILE A 12 17.65 0.50 25.15
C ILE A 12 16.89 -0.48 26.03
N ASP A 13 16.11 0.03 26.99
CA ASP A 13 15.28 -0.79 27.86
C ASP A 13 14.00 -1.18 27.09
N LEU A 14 13.64 -2.46 27.20
CA LEU A 14 12.47 -3.05 26.57
C LEU A 14 11.35 -3.18 27.61
N PRO A 15 10.10 -2.81 27.27
CA PRO A 15 9.02 -2.73 28.25
C PRO A 15 8.53 -4.10 28.75
N SER A 16 8.76 -5.18 28.00
CA SER A 16 8.26 -6.52 28.33
C SER A 16 9.08 -7.62 27.63
N SER A 17 8.91 -8.87 28.08
CA SER A 17 9.46 -10.07 27.44
C SER A 17 8.88 -10.27 26.03
N ASP A 18 7.61 -9.92 25.82
CA ASP A 18 6.96 -10.02 24.52
C ASP A 18 7.57 -9.03 23.52
N ALA A 19 7.87 -7.81 23.97
CA ALA A 19 8.60 -6.82 23.17
C ALA A 19 10.02 -7.30 22.81
N ALA A 20 10.73 -7.93 23.76
CA ALA A 20 12.06 -8.49 23.52
C ALA A 20 12.01 -9.64 22.51
N THR A 21 11.03 -10.52 22.61
CA THR A 21 10.81 -11.64 21.67
C THR A 21 10.43 -11.12 20.29
N ALA A 22 9.52 -10.15 20.22
CA ALA A 22 9.11 -9.52 18.97
C ALA A 22 10.26 -8.81 18.25
N LEU A 23 11.12 -8.11 18.99
CA LEU A 23 12.29 -7.42 18.47
C LEU A 23 13.41 -8.39 18.05
N SER A 24 13.56 -9.55 18.69
CA SER A 24 14.54 -10.55 18.27
C SER A 24 14.10 -11.31 17.02
N GLY A 25 12.81 -11.59 16.90
CA GLY A 25 12.23 -12.44 15.86
C GLY A 25 12.63 -13.91 16.00
N PRO A 26 12.05 -14.82 15.19
CA PRO A 26 12.34 -16.25 15.22
C PRO A 26 13.85 -16.51 15.00
N GLY A 27 14.49 -17.19 15.94
CA GLY A 27 15.94 -17.51 15.86
C GLY A 27 16.86 -16.29 15.73
N ASN A 28 16.47 -15.15 16.27
CA ASN A 28 17.17 -13.86 16.15
C ASN A 28 17.25 -13.33 14.71
N ALA A 29 16.36 -13.75 13.83
CA ALA A 29 16.39 -13.37 12.41
C ALA A 29 16.30 -11.85 12.24
N PHE A 30 15.50 -11.18 13.07
CA PHE A 30 15.31 -9.75 13.00
C PHE A 30 16.58 -8.98 13.44
N LEU A 31 17.22 -9.39 14.56
CA LEU A 31 18.47 -8.79 14.99
C LEU A 31 19.56 -8.93 13.92
N LYS A 32 19.70 -10.11 13.31
CA LYS A 32 20.65 -10.33 12.21
C LYS A 32 20.39 -9.42 11.01
N LYS A 33 19.13 -9.19 10.68
CA LYS A 33 18.77 -8.28 9.61
C LYS A 33 19.11 -6.83 9.95
N PHE A 34 18.83 -6.41 11.20
CA PHE A 34 19.24 -5.11 11.71
C PHE A 34 20.75 -4.91 11.62
N GLU A 35 21.54 -5.90 12.07
CA GLU A 35 23.00 -5.90 11.98
C GLU A 35 23.47 -5.74 10.53
N SER A 36 22.83 -6.45 9.59
CA SER A 36 23.20 -6.38 8.18
C SER A 36 22.94 -5.00 7.56
N LEU A 37 21.87 -4.30 7.98
CA LEU A 37 21.49 -2.98 7.48
C LEU A 37 22.34 -1.85 8.10
N THR A 38 22.65 -1.97 9.38
CA THR A 38 23.31 -0.88 10.14
C THR A 38 24.81 -1.07 10.30
N GLY A 39 25.30 -2.32 10.24
CA GLY A 39 26.67 -2.69 10.52
C GLY A 39 27.05 -2.51 12.00
N VAL A 40 26.05 -2.68 12.91
CA VAL A 40 26.16 -2.59 14.37
C VAL A 40 25.80 -3.94 14.94
N SER A 41 26.54 -4.45 15.94
CA SER A 41 26.19 -5.69 16.64
C SER A 41 25.09 -5.44 17.66
N LEU A 42 24.04 -6.28 17.64
CA LEU A 42 22.88 -6.21 18.52
C LEU A 42 22.74 -7.48 19.34
N THR A 43 22.49 -7.32 20.64
CA THR A 43 22.25 -8.44 21.56
C THR A 43 21.15 -8.07 22.55
N ILE A 44 20.19 -8.96 22.78
CA ILE A 44 19.19 -8.79 23.84
C ILE A 44 19.59 -9.62 25.05
N ARG A 45 19.67 -8.98 26.22
CA ARG A 45 19.91 -9.61 27.52
C ARG A 45 18.81 -9.24 28.50
N GLY A 46 17.95 -10.20 28.81
CA GLY A 46 16.76 -9.92 29.60
C GLY A 46 15.84 -8.90 28.90
N LEU A 47 15.59 -7.79 29.56
CA LEU A 47 14.79 -6.67 29.00
C LEU A 47 15.67 -5.52 28.49
N GLN A 48 16.89 -5.80 28.03
CA GLN A 48 17.79 -4.77 27.57
C GLN A 48 18.36 -5.13 26.18
N LEU A 49 18.20 -4.24 25.20
CA LEU A 49 18.88 -4.31 23.92
C LEU A 49 20.21 -3.58 24.05
N GLU A 50 21.31 -4.30 23.81
CA GLU A 50 22.65 -3.77 23.79
C GLU A 50 23.13 -3.65 22.33
N MET A 51 23.71 -2.51 21.98
CA MET A 51 24.23 -2.20 20.65
C MET A 51 25.69 -1.79 20.74
N ASN A 52 26.56 -2.42 19.94
CA ASN A 52 28.00 -2.16 19.89
C ASN A 52 28.45 -1.83 18.47
N GLY A 53 29.19 -0.73 18.31
CA GLY A 53 29.66 -0.33 17.00
C GLY A 53 30.28 1.07 16.99
N VAL A 54 30.50 1.61 15.80
CA VAL A 54 30.97 2.96 15.59
C VAL A 54 29.88 3.97 15.89
N ILE A 55 30.14 5.05 16.62
CA ILE A 55 29.15 6.01 17.12
C ILE A 55 28.13 6.47 16.05
N PRO A 56 28.50 6.96 14.86
CA PRO A 56 27.52 7.35 13.84
C PRO A 56 26.61 6.20 13.38
N LYS A 57 27.12 4.96 13.37
CA LYS A 57 26.30 3.78 13.07
C LYS A 57 25.38 3.40 14.21
N LEU A 58 25.83 3.58 15.47
CA LEU A 58 25.00 3.36 16.67
C LEU A 58 23.83 4.32 16.74
N GLU A 59 24.05 5.60 16.48
CA GLU A 59 22.96 6.61 16.43
C GLU A 59 21.91 6.23 15.41
N ARG A 60 22.36 5.80 14.23
CA ARG A 60 21.46 5.34 13.16
C ARG A 60 20.73 4.05 13.49
N ALA A 61 21.41 3.09 14.12
CA ALA A 61 20.79 1.84 14.57
C ALA A 61 19.76 2.11 15.67
N SER A 62 20.09 2.98 16.64
CA SER A 62 19.14 3.41 17.69
C SER A 62 17.91 4.08 17.10
N ALA A 63 18.08 5.00 16.15
CA ALA A 63 16.95 5.64 15.47
C ALA A 63 16.07 4.61 14.73
N LEU A 64 16.67 3.59 14.08
CA LEU A 64 15.94 2.53 13.40
C LEU A 64 15.14 1.65 14.37
N VAL A 65 15.69 1.34 15.56
CA VAL A 65 14.98 0.63 16.64
C VAL A 65 13.77 1.46 17.10
N GLU A 66 13.97 2.76 17.31
CA GLU A 66 12.88 3.67 17.73
C GLU A 66 11.79 3.82 16.65
N LEU A 67 12.14 3.90 15.37
CA LEU A 67 11.16 3.96 14.28
C LEU A 67 10.29 2.70 14.18
N THR A 68 10.84 1.55 14.58
CA THR A 68 10.10 0.28 14.59
C THR A 68 9.41 0.00 15.93
N ARG A 69 9.63 0.83 16.97
CA ARG A 69 9.05 0.70 18.32
C ARG A 69 7.55 0.48 18.33
N PRO A 70 6.72 1.21 17.55
CA PRO A 70 5.27 1.03 17.55
C PRO A 70 4.80 -0.38 17.17
N ILE A 71 5.68 -1.22 16.61
CA ILE A 71 5.37 -2.60 16.25
C ILE A 71 5.80 -3.53 17.37
N TRP A 72 7.12 -3.56 17.69
CA TRP A 72 7.66 -4.52 18.64
C TRP A 72 7.25 -4.25 20.08
N GLU A 73 6.97 -3.01 20.47
CA GLU A 73 6.47 -2.65 21.79
C GLU A 73 5.11 -3.29 22.12
N GLN A 74 4.33 -3.62 21.10
CA GLN A 74 3.05 -4.32 21.21
C GLN A 74 3.21 -5.86 21.18
N GLY A 75 4.43 -6.38 21.25
CA GLY A 75 4.70 -7.81 21.14
C GLY A 75 4.54 -8.38 19.73
N LEU A 76 4.49 -7.52 18.69
CA LEU A 76 4.34 -7.93 17.30
C LEU A 76 5.69 -8.00 16.62
N GLU A 77 5.96 -9.09 15.90
CA GLU A 77 7.15 -9.20 15.06
C GLU A 77 7.21 -8.06 14.04
N VAL A 78 8.40 -7.47 13.86
CA VAL A 78 8.60 -6.41 12.88
C VAL A 78 8.78 -7.06 11.50
N PRO A 79 7.86 -6.85 10.53
CA PRO A 79 8.02 -7.38 9.20
C PRO A 79 9.27 -6.79 8.52
N GLU A 80 9.98 -7.60 7.75
CA GLU A 80 11.18 -7.14 7.01
C GLU A 80 10.90 -5.91 6.14
N VAL A 81 9.71 -5.83 5.60
CA VAL A 81 9.25 -4.70 4.77
C VAL A 81 9.15 -3.41 5.58
N ASP A 82 8.65 -3.47 6.81
CA ASP A 82 8.55 -2.31 7.70
C ASP A 82 9.95 -1.85 8.15
N LEU A 83 10.86 -2.79 8.38
CA LEU A 83 12.25 -2.48 8.69
C LEU A 83 12.97 -1.78 7.53
N ASN A 84 12.79 -2.28 6.31
CA ASN A 84 13.38 -1.68 5.12
C ASN A 84 12.81 -0.28 4.84
N ALA A 85 11.49 -0.07 5.03
CA ALA A 85 10.85 1.23 4.89
C ALA A 85 11.39 2.23 5.93
N ALA A 86 11.52 1.82 7.20
CA ALA A 86 12.11 2.64 8.26
C ALA A 86 13.57 3.00 7.95
N PHE A 87 14.36 2.04 7.46
CA PHE A 87 15.75 2.28 7.08
C PHE A 87 15.88 3.25 5.89
N SER A 88 15.01 3.14 4.88
CA SER A 88 14.96 4.08 3.76
C SER A 88 14.62 5.48 4.21
N SER A 89 13.63 5.66 5.09
CA SER A 89 13.25 6.97 5.65
C SER A 89 14.37 7.62 6.45
N LEU A 90 15.17 6.83 7.18
CA LEU A 90 16.38 7.34 7.86
C LEU A 90 17.42 7.86 6.87
N ASN A 91 17.58 7.18 5.73
CA ASN A 91 18.51 7.59 4.68
C ASN A 91 18.11 8.92 4.01
N MET A 92 16.78 9.19 3.96
CA MET A 92 16.21 10.40 3.37
C MET A 92 16.09 11.58 4.36
N GLY A 93 16.39 11.37 5.64
CA GLY A 93 16.20 12.40 6.68
C GLY A 93 14.73 12.61 7.11
N GLU A 94 13.85 11.68 6.78
CA GLU A 94 12.39 11.74 7.03
C GLU A 94 11.96 11.00 8.31
N SER A 95 12.86 10.79 9.25
CA SER A 95 12.65 9.96 10.45
C SER A 95 11.49 10.42 11.35
N SER A 96 11.30 11.73 11.52
CA SER A 96 10.20 12.26 12.33
C SER A 96 8.82 11.96 11.72
N SER A 97 8.70 12.09 10.40
CA SER A 97 7.47 11.77 9.67
C SER A 97 7.17 10.27 9.67
N HIS A 98 8.21 9.43 9.64
CA HIS A 98 8.07 7.97 9.71
C HIS A 98 7.60 7.49 11.09
N ALA A 99 8.05 8.10 12.18
CA ALA A 99 7.61 7.77 13.54
C ALA A 99 6.09 7.93 13.73
N GLU A 100 5.46 8.84 12.99
CA GLU A 100 4.01 9.02 12.99
C GLU A 100 3.24 7.95 12.20
N LEU A 101 3.89 7.28 11.22
CA LEU A 101 3.26 6.23 10.43
C LEU A 101 2.82 5.05 11.30
N GLY A 102 3.62 4.70 12.30
CA GLY A 102 3.32 3.63 13.25
C GLY A 102 2.05 3.83 14.08
N LYS A 103 1.62 5.08 14.25
CA LYS A 103 0.44 5.44 15.07
C LYS A 103 -0.87 5.34 14.29
N LYS A 104 -0.85 5.45 12.96
CA LYS A 104 -2.06 5.47 12.12
C LYS A 104 -2.45 4.06 11.66
N VAL A 105 -3.10 3.30 12.52
CA VAL A 105 -3.71 2.01 12.14
C VAL A 105 -5.02 2.29 11.40
N LEU A 106 -5.15 1.75 10.18
CA LEU A 106 -6.34 1.91 9.35
C LEU A 106 -7.40 0.84 9.64
N ALA A 107 -6.96 -0.40 9.77
CA ALA A 107 -7.79 -1.56 10.05
C ALA A 107 -6.95 -2.70 10.64
N ARG A 108 -7.61 -3.77 11.05
CA ARG A 108 -6.97 -5.06 11.34
C ARG A 108 -7.39 -6.08 10.28
N SER A 109 -6.44 -6.85 9.77
CA SER A 109 -6.76 -8.00 8.91
C SER A 109 -7.49 -9.09 9.69
N LYS A 110 -8.07 -10.07 9.00
CA LYS A 110 -8.66 -11.27 9.62
C LYS A 110 -7.68 -11.99 10.57
N GLU A 111 -6.39 -11.95 10.25
CA GLU A 111 -5.31 -12.56 11.03
C GLU A 111 -4.82 -11.69 12.20
N GLY A 112 -5.49 -10.55 12.46
CA GLY A 112 -5.14 -9.61 13.53
C GLY A 112 -4.00 -8.65 13.21
N ARG A 113 -3.41 -8.71 12.01
CA ARG A 113 -2.31 -7.81 11.60
C ARG A 113 -2.83 -6.39 11.42
N PHE A 114 -2.05 -5.41 11.89
CA PHE A 114 -2.36 -4.01 11.65
C PHE A 114 -2.13 -3.63 10.18
N LEU A 115 -3.17 -3.09 9.56
CA LEU A 115 -3.10 -2.53 8.21
C LEU A 115 -2.88 -1.03 8.33
N ARG A 116 -1.74 -0.54 7.79
CA ARG A 116 -1.31 0.85 7.92
C ARG A 116 -0.44 1.26 6.73
N PRO A 117 -0.30 2.56 6.47
CA PRO A 117 0.71 3.05 5.55
C PRO A 117 2.11 2.70 6.06
N ARG A 118 3.01 2.35 5.17
CA ARG A 118 4.40 1.99 5.47
C ARG A 118 5.39 3.07 5.04
N THR A 119 4.96 3.95 4.14
CA THR A 119 5.76 5.09 3.66
C THR A 119 4.99 6.40 3.82
N ILE A 120 5.69 7.52 3.78
CA ILE A 120 5.09 8.85 3.90
C ILE A 120 4.13 9.09 2.75
N ARG A 121 4.51 8.73 1.51
CA ARG A 121 3.63 8.89 0.33
C ARG A 121 2.38 8.02 0.43
N GLN A 122 2.48 6.81 1.01
CA GLN A 122 1.31 5.98 1.32
C GLN A 122 0.41 6.64 2.37
N LYS A 123 0.97 7.30 3.40
CA LYS A 123 0.21 8.08 4.39
C LYS A 123 -0.52 9.24 3.72
N GLU A 124 0.17 10.02 2.90
CA GLU A 124 -0.44 11.13 2.13
C GLU A 124 -1.57 10.65 1.22
N TYR A 125 -1.39 9.50 0.58
CA TYR A 125 -2.43 8.88 -0.24
C TYR A 125 -3.66 8.51 0.58
N VAL A 126 -3.50 7.86 1.72
CA VAL A 126 -4.59 7.53 2.63
C VAL A 126 -5.33 8.79 3.11
N GLU A 127 -4.59 9.82 3.52
CA GLU A 127 -5.15 11.11 3.94
C GLU A 127 -5.90 11.81 2.80
N SER A 128 -5.41 11.65 1.57
CA SER A 128 -6.08 12.20 0.40
C SER A 128 -7.42 11.52 0.14
N ILE A 129 -7.52 10.19 0.27
CA ILE A 129 -8.80 9.47 0.18
C ILE A 129 -9.80 9.95 1.24
N GLU A 130 -9.31 10.29 2.45
CA GLU A 130 -10.16 10.78 3.53
C GLU A 130 -10.71 12.18 3.24
N ASN A 131 -9.89 13.06 2.66
CA ASN A 131 -10.14 14.50 2.61
C ASN A 131 -10.66 15.01 1.25
N PHE A 132 -10.52 14.25 0.17
CA PHE A 132 -10.92 14.66 -1.17
C PHE A 132 -12.02 13.74 -1.72
N ASP A 133 -12.82 14.26 -2.63
CA ASP A 133 -13.89 13.50 -3.29
C ASP A 133 -13.33 12.61 -4.40
N LEU A 134 -12.24 13.07 -5.05
CA LEU A 134 -11.54 12.31 -6.10
C LEU A 134 -10.04 12.31 -5.83
N THR A 135 -9.47 11.11 -5.70
CA THR A 135 -8.03 10.91 -5.49
C THR A 135 -7.45 10.04 -6.59
N PHE A 136 -6.43 10.54 -7.26
CA PHE A 136 -5.60 9.78 -8.19
C PHE A 136 -4.33 9.30 -7.49
N ALA A 137 -4.01 8.01 -7.61
CA ALA A 137 -2.75 7.44 -7.16
C ALA A 137 -1.99 6.86 -8.34
N ILE A 138 -0.89 7.51 -8.69
CA ILE A 138 -0.05 7.17 -9.84
C ILE A 138 1.30 6.68 -9.33
N GLY A 139 1.75 5.53 -9.79
CA GLY A 139 3.06 4.98 -9.41
C GLY A 139 3.24 3.53 -9.77
N PRO A 140 4.44 2.98 -9.58
CA PRO A 140 4.78 1.62 -9.98
C PRO A 140 3.91 0.55 -9.33
N ALA A 141 3.85 -0.62 -9.96
CA ALA A 141 3.21 -1.79 -9.38
C ALA A 141 3.90 -2.20 -8.07
N GLY A 142 3.12 -2.66 -7.08
CA GLY A 142 3.63 -3.09 -5.78
C GLY A 142 3.78 -1.97 -4.73
N THR A 143 3.39 -0.73 -5.04
CA THR A 143 3.37 0.39 -4.07
C THR A 143 2.14 0.38 -3.16
N GLY A 144 1.27 -0.62 -3.26
CA GLY A 144 0.11 -0.80 -2.38
C GLY A 144 -1.11 0.06 -2.70
N LYS A 145 -1.19 0.69 -3.87
CA LYS A 145 -2.31 1.59 -4.26
C LYS A 145 -3.68 0.96 -4.05
N THR A 146 -3.94 -0.14 -4.73
CA THR A 146 -5.23 -0.84 -4.68
C THR A 146 -5.53 -1.40 -3.30
N PHE A 147 -4.53 -1.98 -2.65
CA PHE A 147 -4.65 -2.51 -1.30
C PHE A 147 -5.03 -1.42 -0.28
N LEU A 148 -4.31 -0.30 -0.25
CA LEU A 148 -4.59 0.80 0.68
C LEU A 148 -5.94 1.45 0.41
N ALA A 149 -6.33 1.64 -0.85
CA ALA A 149 -7.67 2.12 -1.20
C ALA A 149 -8.76 1.19 -0.67
N THR A 150 -8.57 -0.15 -0.81
CA THR A 150 -9.52 -1.14 -0.31
C THR A 150 -9.57 -1.14 1.23
N VAL A 151 -8.42 -0.97 1.91
CA VAL A 151 -8.38 -0.82 3.38
C VAL A 151 -9.12 0.45 3.83
N CYS A 152 -8.92 1.57 3.14
CA CYS A 152 -9.66 2.82 3.42
C CYS A 152 -11.17 2.63 3.20
N ALA A 153 -11.57 1.95 2.12
CA ALA A 153 -12.96 1.65 1.85
C ALA A 153 -13.59 0.78 2.96
N ALA A 154 -12.88 -0.27 3.37
CA ALA A 154 -13.33 -1.12 4.47
C ALA A 154 -13.51 -0.35 5.79
N ARG A 155 -12.59 0.56 6.10
CA ARG A 155 -12.68 1.41 7.27
C ARG A 155 -13.88 2.36 7.19
N LEU A 156 -14.04 3.08 6.07
CA LEU A 156 -15.17 4.00 5.87
C LEU A 156 -16.52 3.29 5.92
N LEU A 157 -16.59 2.06 5.41
CA LEU A 157 -17.78 1.20 5.53
C LEU A 157 -18.07 0.83 6.99
N ASN A 158 -17.06 0.41 7.75
CA ASN A 158 -17.21 0.08 9.17
C ASN A 158 -17.58 1.31 10.02
N GLU A 159 -17.09 2.50 9.67
CA GLU A 159 -17.42 3.78 10.28
C GLU A 159 -18.79 4.32 9.82
N LYS A 160 -19.50 3.61 8.93
CA LYS A 160 -20.79 4.00 8.32
C LYS A 160 -20.73 5.35 7.60
N LYS A 161 -19.57 5.74 7.10
CA LYS A 161 -19.39 6.94 6.27
C LYS A 161 -19.76 6.71 4.80
N ILE A 162 -19.77 5.45 4.39
CA ILE A 162 -20.26 4.97 3.10
C ILE A 162 -21.12 3.75 3.33
N GLU A 163 -21.98 3.44 2.37
CA GLU A 163 -22.88 2.27 2.40
C GLU A 163 -22.39 1.17 1.45
N LYS A 164 -21.58 1.53 0.44
CA LYS A 164 -21.17 0.61 -0.61
C LYS A 164 -19.70 0.80 -0.99
N ILE A 165 -19.05 -0.31 -1.34
CA ILE A 165 -17.73 -0.34 -1.97
C ILE A 165 -17.90 -0.85 -3.39
N VAL A 166 -17.39 -0.12 -4.38
CA VAL A 166 -17.40 -0.53 -5.78
C VAL A 166 -15.96 -0.61 -6.27
N LEU A 167 -15.52 -1.79 -6.67
CA LEU A 167 -14.22 -2.00 -7.29
C LEU A 167 -14.40 -2.30 -8.76
N THR A 168 -13.68 -1.58 -9.59
CA THR A 168 -13.77 -1.74 -11.03
C THR A 168 -12.39 -1.69 -11.69
N ARG A 169 -12.28 -2.36 -12.82
CA ARG A 169 -11.06 -2.42 -13.62
C ARG A 169 -11.42 -2.42 -15.11
N PRO A 170 -10.65 -1.75 -15.99
CA PRO A 170 -10.82 -1.92 -17.42
C PRO A 170 -10.50 -3.37 -17.80
N ALA A 171 -11.36 -3.99 -18.58
CA ALA A 171 -11.05 -5.26 -19.22
C ALA A 171 -10.15 -4.96 -20.43
N VAL A 172 -8.85 -5.11 -20.24
CA VAL A 172 -7.87 -4.93 -21.34
C VAL A 172 -7.50 -6.30 -21.84
N GLU A 173 -7.59 -6.47 -23.16
CA GLU A 173 -7.07 -7.64 -23.84
C GLU A 173 -5.53 -7.50 -23.92
N ALA A 174 -4.81 -8.03 -22.93
CA ALA A 174 -3.35 -8.15 -22.96
C ALA A 174 -2.94 -9.20 -24.02
N GLY A 175 -3.00 -8.82 -25.31
CA GLY A 175 -2.62 -9.71 -26.41
C GLY A 175 -3.56 -10.86 -26.74
N GLU A 176 -4.50 -11.22 -25.85
CA GLU A 176 -5.50 -12.25 -26.04
C GLU A 176 -6.89 -11.59 -26.19
N ASN A 177 -7.53 -11.80 -27.34
CA ASN A 177 -8.89 -11.28 -27.53
C ASN A 177 -9.84 -12.04 -26.58
N LEU A 178 -10.60 -11.30 -25.76
CA LEU A 178 -11.68 -11.84 -24.89
C LEU A 178 -12.62 -12.80 -25.65
N GLY A 179 -12.69 -12.66 -26.97
CA GLY A 179 -13.44 -13.53 -27.86
C GLY A 179 -12.97 -14.98 -27.91
N PHE A 180 -11.69 -15.27 -27.59
CA PHE A 180 -11.13 -16.62 -27.63
C PHE A 180 -11.25 -17.39 -26.31
N LEU A 181 -11.58 -16.75 -25.20
CA LEU A 181 -11.81 -17.44 -23.92
C LEU A 181 -13.16 -18.15 -23.96
N PRO A 182 -13.24 -19.44 -23.57
CA PRO A 182 -14.51 -20.15 -23.44
C PRO A 182 -15.32 -19.61 -22.25
N GLY A 183 -16.65 -19.61 -22.37
CA GLY A 183 -17.56 -19.19 -21.32
C GLY A 183 -18.34 -17.91 -21.62
N ASP A 184 -19.21 -17.53 -20.69
CA ASP A 184 -19.97 -16.27 -20.77
C ASP A 184 -19.07 -15.05 -20.48
N LEU A 185 -19.60 -13.85 -20.66
CA LEU A 185 -18.85 -12.60 -20.47
C LEU A 185 -18.27 -12.48 -19.06
N GLN A 186 -19.00 -12.97 -18.06
CA GLN A 186 -18.60 -12.89 -16.66
C GLN A 186 -17.40 -13.79 -16.37
N GLN A 187 -17.44 -15.04 -16.84
CA GLN A 187 -16.34 -16.00 -16.74
C GLN A 187 -15.06 -15.51 -17.44
N LYS A 188 -15.21 -14.80 -18.54
CA LYS A 188 -14.07 -14.22 -19.28
C LYS A 188 -13.40 -13.03 -18.56
N VAL A 189 -14.16 -12.30 -17.76
CA VAL A 189 -13.67 -11.10 -17.04
C VAL A 189 -13.16 -11.44 -15.64
N ASP A 190 -13.62 -12.52 -15.03
CA ASP A 190 -13.22 -12.97 -13.68
C ASP A 190 -11.71 -13.00 -13.42
N PRO A 191 -10.85 -13.51 -14.34
CA PRO A 191 -9.40 -13.50 -14.12
C PRO A 191 -8.82 -12.10 -13.90
N TYR A 192 -9.36 -11.10 -14.58
CA TYR A 192 -8.91 -9.70 -14.44
C TYR A 192 -9.35 -9.04 -13.14
N LEU A 193 -10.41 -9.57 -12.51
CA LEU A 193 -10.94 -9.05 -11.25
C LEU A 193 -10.35 -9.76 -10.02
N ARG A 194 -9.68 -10.91 -10.18
CA ARG A 194 -9.07 -11.67 -9.07
C ARG A 194 -8.22 -10.82 -8.13
N PRO A 195 -7.31 -9.94 -8.58
CA PRO A 195 -6.52 -9.12 -7.66
C PRO A 195 -7.35 -8.21 -6.75
N LEU A 196 -8.54 -7.81 -7.19
CA LEU A 196 -9.48 -7.03 -6.38
C LEU A 196 -10.11 -7.90 -5.29
N PHE A 197 -10.53 -9.12 -5.65
CA PHE A 197 -11.04 -10.10 -4.67
C PHE A 197 -9.97 -10.48 -3.65
N ASP A 198 -8.71 -10.69 -4.07
CA ASP A 198 -7.60 -11.01 -3.17
C ASP A 198 -7.38 -9.91 -2.13
N SER A 199 -7.48 -8.64 -2.55
CA SER A 199 -7.40 -7.49 -1.63
C SER A 199 -8.55 -7.50 -0.62
N LEU A 200 -9.79 -7.76 -1.05
CA LEU A 200 -10.95 -7.87 -0.17
C LEU A 200 -10.82 -9.05 0.81
N HIS A 201 -10.42 -10.23 0.31
CA HIS A 201 -10.24 -11.42 1.13
C HIS A 201 -9.16 -11.24 2.20
N SER A 202 -8.08 -10.51 1.89
CA SER A 202 -7.02 -10.23 2.86
C SER A 202 -7.50 -9.34 4.02
N ILE A 203 -8.50 -8.48 3.77
CA ILE A 203 -9.03 -7.53 4.75
C ILE A 203 -10.19 -8.14 5.54
N PHE A 204 -11.21 -8.63 4.85
CA PHE A 204 -12.45 -9.12 5.46
C PHE A 204 -12.45 -10.65 5.73
N GLY A 205 -11.57 -11.41 5.05
CA GLY A 205 -11.65 -12.85 4.93
C GLY A 205 -12.66 -13.31 3.87
N PHE A 206 -12.56 -14.56 3.46
CA PHE A 206 -13.35 -15.14 2.37
C PHE A 206 -14.87 -15.08 2.63
N ASP A 207 -15.33 -15.64 3.75
CA ASP A 207 -16.76 -15.75 4.06
C ASP A 207 -17.45 -14.40 4.21
N LYS A 208 -16.80 -13.47 4.91
CA LYS A 208 -17.35 -12.12 5.09
C LYS A 208 -17.38 -11.33 3.79
N THR A 209 -16.37 -11.48 2.94
CA THR A 209 -16.34 -10.85 1.62
C THR A 209 -17.52 -11.32 0.78
N ASN A 210 -17.73 -12.64 0.67
CA ASN A 210 -18.83 -13.21 -0.08
C ASN A 210 -20.20 -12.75 0.46
N SER A 211 -20.37 -12.78 1.79
CA SER A 211 -21.60 -12.27 2.43
C SER A 211 -21.86 -10.79 2.12
N LEU A 212 -20.82 -9.94 2.03
CA LEU A 212 -20.98 -8.53 1.69
C LEU A 212 -21.31 -8.32 0.19
N ILE A 213 -20.78 -9.20 -0.67
CA ILE A 213 -21.10 -9.21 -2.10
C ILE A 213 -22.54 -9.65 -2.31
N ASP A 214 -22.96 -10.74 -1.69
CA ASP A 214 -24.34 -11.24 -1.79
C ASP A 214 -25.38 -10.22 -1.32
N LYS A 215 -25.02 -9.39 -0.34
CA LYS A 215 -25.86 -8.28 0.14
C LYS A 215 -25.77 -7.02 -0.73
N GLY A 216 -24.97 -7.01 -1.78
CA GLY A 216 -24.74 -5.85 -2.64
C GLY A 216 -24.01 -4.68 -1.96
N ILE A 217 -23.39 -4.91 -0.79
CA ILE A 217 -22.59 -3.90 -0.09
C ILE A 217 -21.22 -3.75 -0.75
N ILE A 218 -20.65 -4.85 -1.26
CA ILE A 218 -19.45 -4.84 -2.09
C ILE A 218 -19.84 -5.27 -3.50
N GLU A 219 -19.39 -4.53 -4.48
CA GLU A 219 -19.54 -4.84 -5.89
C GLU A 219 -18.16 -4.85 -6.57
N VAL A 220 -17.87 -5.91 -7.30
CA VAL A 220 -16.66 -6.04 -8.14
C VAL A 220 -17.14 -6.27 -9.57
N ALA A 221 -16.87 -5.32 -10.46
CA ALA A 221 -17.40 -5.36 -11.82
C ALA A 221 -16.45 -4.69 -12.83
N PRO A 222 -16.50 -5.11 -14.11
CA PRO A 222 -15.79 -4.45 -15.18
C PRO A 222 -16.21 -2.99 -15.33
N LEU A 223 -15.28 -2.12 -15.76
CA LEU A 223 -15.51 -0.69 -15.96
C LEU A 223 -16.73 -0.40 -16.87
N ALA A 224 -16.95 -1.21 -17.89
CA ALA A 224 -18.07 -1.06 -18.81
C ALA A 224 -19.43 -1.07 -18.10
N PHE A 225 -19.56 -1.77 -16.96
CA PHE A 225 -20.80 -1.88 -16.19
C PHE A 225 -21.11 -0.64 -15.35
N MET A 226 -20.19 0.33 -15.31
CA MET A 226 -20.41 1.61 -14.64
C MET A 226 -21.22 2.59 -15.51
N ARG A 227 -21.37 2.31 -16.82
CA ARG A 227 -22.05 3.20 -17.74
C ARG A 227 -23.54 3.40 -17.37
N GLY A 228 -23.97 4.66 -17.39
CA GLY A 228 -25.38 5.02 -17.11
C GLY A 228 -25.78 4.98 -15.63
N ARG A 229 -24.85 4.76 -14.73
CA ARG A 229 -25.09 4.70 -13.28
C ARG A 229 -24.72 6.02 -12.61
N THR A 230 -25.30 6.26 -11.44
CA THR A 230 -24.82 7.22 -10.44
C THR A 230 -24.51 6.43 -9.17
N LEU A 231 -23.31 6.63 -8.63
CA LEU A 231 -22.77 5.84 -7.50
C LEU A 231 -22.81 6.70 -6.25
N ASP A 232 -23.92 6.65 -5.52
CA ASP A 232 -24.14 7.40 -4.29
C ASP A 232 -23.69 6.62 -3.06
N ASN A 233 -23.37 7.33 -1.97
CA ASN A 233 -22.96 6.77 -0.66
C ASN A 233 -21.85 5.73 -0.76
N SER A 234 -20.95 5.86 -1.73
CA SER A 234 -20.02 4.81 -2.10
C SER A 234 -18.56 5.28 -2.07
N LEU A 235 -17.65 4.37 -1.81
CA LEU A 235 -16.27 4.54 -2.25
C LEU A 235 -16.05 3.66 -3.49
N VAL A 236 -15.69 4.31 -4.59
CA VAL A 236 -15.51 3.67 -5.90
C VAL A 236 -14.03 3.64 -6.24
N ILE A 237 -13.48 2.47 -6.52
CA ILE A 237 -12.06 2.29 -6.85
C ILE A 237 -11.95 1.81 -8.29
N LEU A 238 -11.27 2.59 -9.13
CA LEU A 238 -10.83 2.18 -10.47
C LEU A 238 -9.36 1.76 -10.39
N ASP A 239 -9.11 0.50 -10.63
CA ASP A 239 -7.75 -0.06 -10.68
C ASP A 239 -7.27 -0.20 -12.13
N GLU A 240 -5.93 -0.20 -12.33
CA GLU A 240 -5.27 -0.23 -13.65
C GLU A 240 -5.79 0.85 -14.63
N ALA A 241 -6.03 2.03 -14.10
CA ALA A 241 -6.68 3.13 -14.83
C ALA A 241 -5.87 3.64 -16.02
N GLN A 242 -4.55 3.36 -16.09
CA GLN A 242 -3.73 3.67 -17.25
C GLN A 242 -4.21 2.96 -18.53
N ASN A 243 -4.93 1.85 -18.34
CA ASN A 243 -5.51 1.06 -19.42
C ASN A 243 -6.94 1.47 -19.80
N THR A 244 -7.38 2.64 -19.38
CA THR A 244 -8.62 3.28 -19.86
C THR A 244 -8.33 4.20 -21.04
N THR A 245 -9.24 4.24 -21.99
CA THR A 245 -9.26 5.33 -22.98
C THR A 245 -9.78 6.62 -22.35
N THR A 246 -9.53 7.77 -22.97
CA THR A 246 -10.10 9.07 -22.57
C THR A 246 -11.63 9.03 -22.39
N SER A 247 -12.34 8.38 -23.30
CA SER A 247 -13.80 8.26 -23.22
C SER A 247 -14.27 7.40 -22.04
N GLN A 248 -13.55 6.32 -21.75
CA GLN A 248 -13.82 5.46 -20.58
C GLN A 248 -13.53 6.19 -19.26
N MET A 249 -12.43 6.90 -19.16
CA MET A 249 -12.10 7.70 -17.98
C MET A 249 -13.17 8.78 -17.75
N ARG A 250 -13.54 9.54 -18.78
CA ARG A 250 -14.60 10.52 -18.70
C ARG A 250 -15.93 9.91 -18.28
N MET A 251 -16.29 8.76 -18.88
CA MET A 251 -17.50 8.01 -18.51
C MET A 251 -17.48 7.65 -17.04
N PHE A 252 -16.36 7.15 -16.52
CA PHE A 252 -16.21 6.73 -15.12
C PHE A 252 -16.30 7.90 -14.16
N LEU A 253 -15.53 8.96 -14.38
CA LEU A 253 -15.47 10.12 -13.47
C LEU A 253 -16.83 10.81 -13.33
N THR A 254 -17.66 10.76 -14.38
CA THR A 254 -19.02 11.30 -14.35
C THR A 254 -20.04 10.39 -13.62
N ARG A 255 -19.60 9.30 -13.01
CA ARG A 255 -20.45 8.41 -12.16
C ARG A 255 -20.41 8.81 -10.68
N LEU A 256 -19.57 9.77 -10.30
CA LEU A 256 -19.51 10.25 -8.92
C LEU A 256 -20.86 10.78 -8.48
N GLY A 257 -21.44 10.15 -7.50
CA GLY A 257 -22.72 10.51 -6.90
C GLY A 257 -22.58 11.25 -5.57
N GLU A 258 -23.69 11.53 -4.93
CA GLU A 258 -23.72 12.23 -3.65
C GLU A 258 -23.08 11.40 -2.54
N ARG A 259 -22.38 12.08 -1.63
CA ARG A 259 -21.70 11.47 -0.46
C ARG A 259 -20.77 10.31 -0.83
N SER A 260 -20.19 10.39 -2.02
CA SER A 260 -19.31 9.37 -2.57
C SER A 260 -17.89 9.89 -2.74
N LYS A 261 -16.96 8.96 -2.78
CA LYS A 261 -15.56 9.20 -3.08
C LYS A 261 -15.11 8.30 -4.21
N MET A 262 -14.22 8.82 -5.05
CA MET A 262 -13.57 8.04 -6.10
C MET A 262 -12.07 7.98 -5.90
N VAL A 263 -11.51 6.81 -6.15
CA VAL A 263 -10.09 6.56 -6.16
C VAL A 263 -9.69 5.96 -7.50
N VAL A 264 -8.73 6.57 -8.16
CA VAL A 264 -8.23 6.15 -9.48
C VAL A 264 -6.78 5.74 -9.35
N ASN A 265 -6.50 4.46 -9.45
CA ASN A 265 -5.17 3.87 -9.31
C ASN A 265 -4.60 3.49 -10.68
N GLY A 266 -3.32 3.79 -10.92
CA GLY A 266 -2.67 3.35 -12.14
C GLY A 266 -1.16 3.50 -12.13
N ASP A 267 -0.55 2.90 -13.16
CA ASP A 267 0.88 2.95 -13.45
C ASP A 267 1.09 3.41 -14.89
N ILE A 268 1.48 4.66 -15.06
CA ILE A 268 1.68 5.24 -16.39
C ILE A 268 2.84 4.62 -17.18
N THR A 269 3.65 3.76 -16.57
CA THR A 269 4.71 3.00 -17.24
C THR A 269 4.23 1.67 -17.83
N GLN A 270 3.01 1.22 -17.47
CA GLN A 270 2.42 -0.07 -17.86
C GLN A 270 1.12 0.16 -18.66
N ILE A 271 1.21 0.89 -19.77
CA ILE A 271 0.07 1.16 -20.64
C ILE A 271 0.00 0.08 -21.71
N ASP A 272 -1.06 -0.74 -21.68
CA ASP A 272 -1.31 -1.86 -22.60
C ASP A 272 -2.37 -1.51 -23.66
N LEU A 273 -2.68 -0.22 -23.87
CA LEU A 273 -3.61 0.24 -24.87
C LEU A 273 -3.01 0.07 -26.29
N LYS A 274 -3.88 -0.13 -27.28
CA LYS A 274 -3.46 -0.18 -28.70
C LYS A 274 -2.78 1.13 -29.12
N ASN A 275 -1.77 1.04 -30.00
CA ASN A 275 -0.81 2.10 -30.33
C ASN A 275 -1.38 3.49 -30.71
N GLU A 276 -2.66 3.62 -30.99
CA GLU A 276 -3.28 4.90 -31.36
C GLU A 276 -4.14 5.50 -30.23
N GLN A 277 -4.24 4.84 -29.08
CA GLN A 277 -5.13 5.27 -28.01
C GLN A 277 -4.36 5.99 -26.90
N ILE A 278 -4.87 7.16 -26.52
CA ILE A 278 -4.33 7.94 -25.40
C ILE A 278 -4.90 7.38 -24.09
N SER A 279 -4.02 7.14 -23.12
CA SER A 279 -4.43 6.76 -21.78
C SER A 279 -5.26 7.86 -21.10
N GLY A 280 -6.47 7.49 -20.69
CA GLY A 280 -7.36 8.40 -19.97
C GLY A 280 -6.78 8.86 -18.63
N LEU A 281 -5.93 8.04 -17.98
CA LEU A 281 -5.22 8.43 -16.76
C LEU A 281 -4.19 9.53 -17.05
N VAL A 282 -3.41 9.38 -18.13
CA VAL A 282 -2.39 10.36 -18.52
C VAL A 282 -3.06 11.68 -18.90
N GLU A 283 -4.16 11.65 -19.63
CA GLU A 283 -4.92 12.84 -19.97
C GLU A 283 -5.53 13.51 -18.73
N ALA A 284 -6.20 12.74 -17.88
CA ALA A 284 -6.79 13.24 -16.64
C ALA A 284 -5.76 13.90 -15.73
N SER A 285 -4.54 13.33 -15.66
CA SER A 285 -3.45 13.92 -14.87
C SER A 285 -2.99 15.30 -15.37
N LYS A 286 -3.20 15.60 -16.66
CA LYS A 286 -2.89 16.93 -17.22
C LYS A 286 -4.03 17.93 -17.02
N ILE A 287 -5.28 17.47 -17.18
CA ILE A 287 -6.46 18.34 -17.15
C ILE A 287 -6.81 18.76 -15.72
N PHE A 288 -6.71 17.85 -14.74
CA PHE A 288 -7.28 18.06 -13.41
C PHE A 288 -6.27 18.48 -12.32
N GLN A 289 -4.99 18.72 -12.64
CA GLN A 289 -3.95 19.02 -11.64
C GLN A 289 -4.30 20.17 -10.68
N GLN A 290 -5.03 21.17 -11.15
CA GLN A 290 -5.39 22.36 -10.37
C GLN A 290 -6.88 22.40 -9.99
N THR A 291 -7.61 21.31 -10.23
CA THR A 291 -9.05 21.27 -9.96
C THR A 291 -9.31 21.09 -8.47
N LYS A 292 -10.05 22.01 -7.86
CA LYS A 292 -10.44 21.92 -6.45
C LYS A 292 -11.27 20.66 -6.21
N GLY A 293 -11.00 19.96 -5.11
CA GLY A 293 -11.68 18.69 -4.77
C GLY A 293 -10.99 17.44 -5.33
N ILE A 294 -9.98 17.62 -6.20
CA ILE A 294 -9.19 16.52 -6.78
C ILE A 294 -7.77 16.54 -6.23
N LYS A 295 -7.26 15.38 -5.84
CA LYS A 295 -5.88 15.21 -5.36
C LYS A 295 -5.14 14.17 -6.17
N PHE A 296 -3.90 14.50 -6.56
CA PHE A 296 -2.95 13.57 -7.16
C PHE A 296 -1.88 13.17 -6.14
N CYS A 297 -1.70 11.87 -5.98
CA CYS A 297 -0.67 11.25 -5.15
C CYS A 297 0.29 10.47 -6.05
N TYR A 298 1.57 10.77 -5.98
CA TYR A 298 2.60 10.10 -6.78
C TYR A 298 3.43 9.21 -5.86
N LEU A 299 3.33 7.90 -6.09
CA LEU A 299 4.15 6.89 -5.43
C LEU A 299 5.35 6.55 -6.33
N THR A 300 6.45 6.17 -5.71
CA THR A 300 7.71 5.90 -6.41
C THR A 300 8.19 4.47 -6.16
N VAL A 301 9.30 4.08 -6.77
CA VAL A 301 9.94 2.78 -6.51
C VAL A 301 10.33 2.57 -5.05
N GLU A 302 10.52 3.65 -4.29
CA GLU A 302 10.84 3.64 -2.86
C GLU A 302 9.64 3.19 -2.00
N ASP A 303 8.42 3.35 -2.53
CA ASP A 303 7.19 2.91 -1.88
C ASP A 303 6.83 1.44 -2.19
N VAL A 304 7.67 0.76 -2.99
CA VAL A 304 7.43 -0.64 -3.38
C VAL A 304 7.63 -1.55 -2.19
N VAL A 305 6.55 -2.22 -1.81
CA VAL A 305 6.49 -3.18 -0.70
C VAL A 305 6.49 -4.59 -1.30
N ARG A 306 7.68 -5.13 -1.60
CA ARG A 306 7.83 -6.45 -2.22
C ARG A 306 8.84 -7.31 -1.48
N HIS A 307 8.75 -8.62 -1.73
CA HIS A 307 9.77 -9.55 -1.25
C HIS A 307 11.15 -9.16 -1.83
N PRO A 308 12.24 -9.16 -1.03
CA PRO A 308 13.57 -8.73 -1.47
C PRO A 308 14.08 -9.45 -2.71
N LEU A 309 13.73 -10.74 -2.88
CA LEU A 309 14.10 -11.51 -4.07
C LEU A 309 13.40 -10.97 -5.33
N VAL A 310 12.13 -10.56 -5.23
CA VAL A 310 11.40 -9.98 -6.37
C VAL A 310 12.02 -8.66 -6.81
N GLN A 311 12.51 -7.85 -5.88
CA GLN A 311 13.24 -6.64 -6.19
C GLN A 311 14.53 -6.93 -6.97
N LYS A 312 15.33 -7.91 -6.52
CA LYS A 312 16.54 -8.35 -7.21
C LYS A 312 16.26 -8.91 -8.61
N ILE A 313 15.15 -9.65 -8.77
CA ILE A 313 14.73 -10.15 -10.08
C ILE A 313 14.44 -8.98 -11.03
N ILE A 314 13.67 -7.98 -10.59
CA ILE A 314 13.33 -6.81 -11.42
C ILE A 314 14.59 -6.01 -11.79
N GLU A 315 15.53 -5.85 -10.86
CA GLU A 315 16.81 -5.18 -11.12
C GLU A 315 17.67 -5.93 -12.14
N ALA A 316 17.62 -7.27 -12.14
CA ALA A 316 18.36 -8.11 -13.08
C ALA A 316 17.77 -8.09 -14.50
N TYR A 317 16.51 -7.71 -14.68
CA TYR A 317 15.85 -7.56 -15.99
C TYR A 317 15.94 -6.14 -16.57
N LYS A 318 16.52 -5.18 -15.85
CA LYS A 318 16.83 -3.82 -16.35
C LYS A 318 18.20 -3.78 -17.01
#